data_b255e202ffb87e3ef1b4fb082fa7a93a
#
_entry.id   b255e202ffb87e3ef1b4fb082fa7a93a
#
_cell.length_a   1.000
_cell.length_b   1.000
_cell.length_c   1.000
_cell.angle_alpha   90.00
_cell.angle_beta   90.00
_cell.angle_gamma   90.00
#
_symmetry.space_group_name_H-M   'P 1'
#
loop_
_entity.id
_entity.type
_entity.pdbx_description
1 polymer ?
#
loop_
_entity_poly.entity_id
_entity_poly.type
_entity_poly.pdbx_seq_one_letter_code
_entity_poly.pdbx_strand_id
1 'polypeptide(L)'
;MDSFELNKVLGAILGTCLIVLSINIAAGAIFAPVTPAKPGYEIAVPEQKPGGETRPQKQEPEQPIEQLLANADVARGESAAKKCAVCHTFNKGGRPLVGPNLWGVVGRPKASEPGFAYSEQLKAKGGTWTIDDLNQFITNPKAFVAGTKMTFPGDDHARERADIIDYLNSLSDNPAPLPNAAEASGPPKSQ
;
A
#
# COMPACT_ATOMS: atom_id res chain seq x y z
N MET A 1 3.19 49.94 -26.29
CA MET A 1 4.47 49.19 -26.46
C MET A 1 4.88 49.42 -27.90
N ASP A 2 6.10 49.95 -28.12
CA ASP A 2 6.62 50.14 -29.45
C ASP A 2 6.94 48.79 -30.08
N SER A 3 6.81 48.70 -31.42
CA SER A 3 7.10 47.43 -32.14
C SER A 3 8.50 46.87 -31.83
N PHE A 4 9.44 47.74 -31.48
CA PHE A 4 10.79 47.37 -31.09
C PHE A 4 10.84 46.66 -29.71
N GLU A 5 10.11 47.16 -28.73
CA GLU A 5 10.01 46.52 -27.40
C GLU A 5 9.27 45.18 -27.47
N LEU A 6 8.20 45.11 -28.27
CA LEU A 6 7.47 43.87 -28.52
C LEU A 6 8.39 42.81 -29.15
N ASN A 7 9.19 43.21 -30.14
CA ASN A 7 10.11 42.30 -30.81
C ASN A 7 11.22 41.77 -29.87
N LYS A 8 11.73 42.57 -28.94
CA LYS A 8 12.67 42.14 -27.90
C LYS A 8 12.04 41.11 -26.97
N VAL A 9 10.82 41.37 -26.51
CA VAL A 9 10.11 40.43 -25.61
C VAL A 9 9.83 39.11 -26.31
N LEU A 10 9.34 39.15 -27.55
CA LEU A 10 9.10 37.94 -28.34
C LEU A 10 10.40 37.18 -28.61
N GLY A 11 11.49 37.89 -28.94
CA GLY A 11 12.81 37.27 -29.15
C GLY A 11 13.35 36.61 -27.89
N ALA A 12 13.18 37.23 -26.72
CA ALA A 12 13.57 36.64 -25.44
C ALA A 12 12.77 35.37 -25.11
N ILE A 13 11.45 35.42 -25.32
CA ILE A 13 10.57 34.25 -25.08
C ILE A 13 10.96 33.11 -26.03
N LEU A 14 11.07 33.37 -27.31
CA LEU A 14 11.44 32.35 -28.31
C LEU A 14 12.83 31.78 -28.06
N GLY A 15 13.80 32.63 -27.70
CA GLY A 15 15.15 32.17 -27.32
C GLY A 15 15.14 31.25 -26.09
N THR A 16 14.38 31.61 -25.07
CA THR A 16 14.24 30.78 -23.87
C THR A 16 13.58 29.45 -24.21
N CYS A 17 12.50 29.45 -24.98
CA CYS A 17 11.84 28.21 -25.41
C CYS A 17 12.78 27.33 -26.22
N LEU A 18 13.58 27.87 -27.11
CA LEU A 18 14.55 27.15 -27.90
C LEU A 18 15.63 26.48 -27.00
N ILE A 19 16.15 27.20 -26.02
CA ILE A 19 17.15 26.70 -25.08
C ILE A 19 16.57 25.55 -24.26
N VAL A 20 15.37 25.73 -23.69
CA VAL A 20 14.69 24.69 -22.89
C VAL A 20 14.42 23.45 -23.72
N LEU A 21 13.95 23.62 -24.96
CA LEU A 21 13.69 22.49 -25.86
C LEU A 21 15.00 21.75 -26.20
N SER A 22 16.08 22.48 -26.48
CA SER A 22 17.38 21.89 -26.79
C SER A 22 17.94 21.07 -25.59
N ILE A 23 17.82 21.62 -24.37
CA ILE A 23 18.23 20.92 -23.15
C ILE A 23 17.38 19.66 -22.92
N ASN A 24 16.06 19.76 -23.14
CA ASN A 24 15.15 18.61 -22.99
C ASN A 24 15.50 17.47 -23.98
N ILE A 25 15.75 17.81 -25.24
CA ILE A 25 16.14 16.84 -26.26
C ILE A 25 17.49 16.20 -25.90
N ALA A 26 18.47 17.00 -25.49
CA ALA A 26 19.78 16.50 -25.09
C ALA A 26 19.70 15.60 -23.86
N ALA A 27 18.93 16.00 -22.83
CA ALA A 27 18.69 15.18 -21.66
C ALA A 27 17.98 13.87 -22.01
N GLY A 28 16.97 13.90 -22.86
CA GLY A 28 16.29 12.70 -23.34
C GLY A 28 17.23 11.72 -24.08
N ALA A 29 18.19 12.26 -24.85
CA ALA A 29 19.18 11.41 -25.54
C ALA A 29 20.22 10.80 -24.59
N ILE A 30 20.64 11.54 -23.55
CA ILE A 30 21.65 11.09 -22.58
C ILE A 30 21.06 10.14 -21.54
N PHE A 31 19.85 10.43 -21.07
CA PHE A 31 19.18 9.70 -19.99
C PHE A 31 18.06 8.78 -20.48
N ALA A 32 18.00 8.47 -21.77
CA ALA A 32 17.03 7.53 -22.30
C ALA A 32 17.17 6.18 -21.57
N PRO A 33 16.12 5.65 -20.92
CA PRO A 33 16.19 4.36 -20.26
C PRO A 33 16.41 3.26 -21.31
N VAL A 34 17.51 2.52 -21.18
CA VAL A 34 17.75 1.33 -21.99
C VAL A 34 16.88 0.21 -21.45
N THR A 35 15.79 -0.12 -22.14
CA THR A 35 15.00 -1.31 -21.81
C THR A 35 15.81 -2.55 -22.20
N PRO A 36 16.10 -3.47 -21.25
CA PRO A 36 16.80 -4.71 -21.58
C PRO A 36 15.98 -5.53 -22.57
N ALA A 37 16.65 -6.13 -23.55
CA ALA A 37 16.03 -6.94 -24.60
C ALA A 37 15.31 -8.21 -24.08
N LYS A 38 15.61 -8.62 -22.84
CA LYS A 38 14.86 -9.64 -22.09
C LYS A 38 14.52 -9.04 -20.73
N PRO A 39 13.23 -8.91 -20.38
CA PRO A 39 12.85 -8.58 -19.03
C PRO A 39 13.36 -9.66 -18.08
N GLY A 40 13.99 -9.28 -16.96
CA GLY A 40 14.53 -10.21 -15.97
C GLY A 40 13.45 -11.04 -15.26
N TYR A 41 12.18 -10.68 -15.47
CA TYR A 41 10.99 -11.37 -14.96
C TYR A 41 9.83 -11.11 -15.91
N GLU A 42 9.22 -12.16 -16.45
CA GLU A 42 7.98 -12.05 -17.22
C GLU A 42 6.80 -11.87 -16.26
N ILE A 43 6.42 -10.62 -16.07
CA ILE A 43 5.11 -10.32 -15.48
C ILE A 43 4.12 -10.39 -16.64
N ALA A 44 3.24 -11.38 -16.65
CA ALA A 44 2.12 -11.44 -17.56
C ALA A 44 1.14 -10.30 -17.25
N VAL A 45 1.43 -9.11 -17.74
CA VAL A 45 0.49 -8.00 -17.74
C VAL A 45 -0.34 -8.12 -19.02
N PRO A 46 -1.69 -8.18 -18.97
CA PRO A 46 -2.51 -8.07 -20.15
C PRO A 46 -2.21 -6.72 -20.82
N GLU A 47 -1.89 -6.74 -22.12
CA GLU A 47 -1.53 -5.56 -22.90
C GLU A 47 -2.57 -4.46 -22.78
N GLN A 48 -2.21 -3.35 -22.12
CA GLN A 48 -2.98 -2.12 -22.16
C GLN A 48 -2.65 -1.37 -23.45
N LYS A 49 -3.63 -1.32 -24.37
CA LYS A 49 -3.56 -0.40 -25.51
C LYS A 49 -3.53 1.05 -25.03
N PRO A 50 -2.72 1.94 -25.65
CA PRO A 50 -2.70 3.36 -25.29
C PRO A 50 -3.99 4.02 -25.74
N GLY A 51 -4.84 4.37 -24.78
CA GLY A 51 -6.11 5.05 -25.02
C GLY A 51 -6.92 5.01 -23.73
N GLY A 52 -6.83 6.08 -22.93
CA GLY A 52 -7.35 6.14 -21.58
C GLY A 52 -8.82 5.78 -21.46
N GLU A 53 -9.07 4.81 -20.65
CA GLU A 53 -10.24 4.68 -19.79
C GLU A 53 -9.79 3.78 -18.65
N THR A 54 -9.81 4.31 -17.43
CA THR A 54 -9.64 3.54 -16.20
C THR A 54 -10.77 2.50 -16.15
N ARG A 55 -10.52 1.34 -16.77
CA ARG A 55 -11.40 0.20 -16.59
C ARG A 55 -11.32 -0.18 -15.12
N PRO A 56 -12.45 -0.30 -14.43
CA PRO A 56 -12.43 -0.95 -13.12
C PRO A 56 -11.75 -2.32 -13.30
N GLN A 57 -10.63 -2.54 -12.62
CA GLN A 57 -10.07 -3.88 -12.54
C GLN A 57 -11.20 -4.76 -12.04
N LYS A 58 -11.62 -5.71 -12.88
CA LYS A 58 -12.52 -6.78 -12.50
C LYS A 58 -11.83 -7.49 -11.35
N GLN A 59 -12.24 -7.14 -10.12
CA GLN A 59 -11.82 -7.86 -8.93
C GLN A 59 -12.19 -9.32 -9.21
N GLU A 60 -11.18 -10.16 -9.42
CA GLU A 60 -11.37 -11.59 -9.25
C GLU A 60 -12.06 -11.75 -7.90
N PRO A 61 -13.06 -12.65 -7.77
CA PRO A 61 -13.71 -12.85 -6.49
C PRO A 61 -12.62 -13.06 -5.45
N GLU A 62 -12.50 -12.09 -4.54
CA GLU A 62 -11.43 -12.06 -3.54
C GLU A 62 -11.53 -13.37 -2.76
N GLN A 63 -10.49 -14.19 -2.86
CA GLN A 63 -10.43 -15.43 -2.07
C GLN A 63 -10.53 -15.03 -0.60
N PRO A 64 -11.30 -15.75 0.21
CA PRO A 64 -11.37 -15.49 1.63
C PRO A 64 -9.97 -15.39 2.25
N ILE A 65 -9.77 -14.43 3.13
CA ILE A 65 -8.44 -14.17 3.71
C ILE A 65 -7.85 -15.41 4.39
N GLU A 66 -8.69 -16.30 4.91
CA GLU A 66 -8.31 -17.56 5.53
C GLU A 66 -7.60 -18.48 4.54
N GLN A 67 -8.07 -18.54 3.28
CA GLN A 67 -7.44 -19.36 2.23
C GLN A 67 -6.09 -18.77 1.82
N LEU A 68 -5.96 -17.46 1.82
CA LEU A 68 -4.71 -16.77 1.49
C LEU A 68 -3.69 -16.95 2.61
N LEU A 69 -4.14 -16.87 3.88
CA LEU A 69 -3.29 -17.09 5.06
C LEU A 69 -2.72 -18.50 5.13
N ALA A 70 -3.45 -19.51 4.66
CA ALA A 70 -2.93 -20.87 4.59
C ALA A 70 -1.64 -20.99 3.72
N ASN A 71 -1.39 -20.05 2.83
CA ASN A 71 -0.21 -19.98 1.96
C ASN A 71 0.61 -18.69 2.18
N ALA A 72 0.37 -17.97 3.26
CA ALA A 72 1.11 -16.78 3.61
C ALA A 72 2.54 -17.12 4.05
N ASP A 73 3.41 -16.13 4.02
CA ASP A 73 4.82 -16.29 4.35
C ASP A 73 5.31 -15.07 5.13
N VAL A 74 5.82 -15.32 6.33
CA VAL A 74 6.30 -14.29 7.25
C VAL A 74 7.41 -13.44 6.63
N ALA A 75 8.34 -14.02 5.87
CA ALA A 75 9.46 -13.28 5.29
C ALA A 75 9.01 -12.35 4.15
N ARG A 76 8.04 -12.80 3.33
CA ARG A 76 7.39 -11.92 2.34
C ARG A 76 6.62 -10.82 3.04
N GLY A 77 5.90 -11.15 4.12
CA GLY A 77 5.15 -10.22 4.94
C GLY A 77 6.04 -9.16 5.58
N GLU A 78 7.19 -9.54 6.13
CA GLU A 78 8.20 -8.60 6.65
C GLU A 78 8.67 -7.64 5.57
N SER A 79 8.96 -8.16 4.38
CA SER A 79 9.39 -7.33 3.24
C SER A 79 8.30 -6.36 2.80
N ALA A 80 7.05 -6.81 2.71
CA ALA A 80 5.90 -5.98 2.35
C ALA A 80 5.56 -4.93 3.43
N ALA A 81 5.72 -5.28 4.71
CA ALA A 81 5.48 -4.39 5.84
C ALA A 81 6.49 -3.24 5.95
N LYS A 82 7.58 -3.21 5.16
CA LYS A 82 8.51 -2.06 5.12
C LYS A 82 7.80 -0.74 4.79
N LYS A 83 6.74 -0.77 3.99
CA LYS A 83 5.89 0.41 3.73
C LYS A 83 5.18 0.92 4.97
N CYS A 84 4.92 0.07 5.94
CA CYS A 84 4.30 0.42 7.22
C CYS A 84 5.32 1.01 8.22
N ALA A 85 6.61 0.60 8.11
CA ALA A 85 7.69 1.02 8.98
C ALA A 85 7.98 2.54 8.94
N VAL A 86 7.50 3.24 7.90
CA VAL A 86 7.57 4.70 7.79
C VAL A 86 6.80 5.39 8.94
N CYS A 87 5.73 4.75 9.41
CA CYS A 87 4.83 5.31 10.41
C CYS A 87 4.73 4.49 11.70
N HIS A 88 5.09 3.20 11.67
CA HIS A 88 4.89 2.26 12.77
C HIS A 88 6.21 1.62 13.22
N THR A 89 6.27 1.23 14.50
CA THR A 89 7.31 0.37 15.04
C THR A 89 6.78 -1.06 15.20
N PHE A 90 7.66 -2.05 15.07
CA PHE A 90 7.31 -3.49 15.14
C PHE A 90 7.94 -4.22 16.33
N ASN A 91 8.95 -3.66 16.96
CA ASN A 91 9.63 -4.26 18.10
C ASN A 91 8.77 -4.20 19.36
N LYS A 92 8.89 -5.21 20.22
CA LYS A 92 8.20 -5.27 21.51
C LYS A 92 8.53 -4.03 22.36
N GLY A 93 7.49 -3.33 22.84
CA GLY A 93 7.65 -2.10 23.61
C GLY A 93 8.15 -0.92 22.79
N GLY A 94 8.11 -0.99 21.46
CA GLY A 94 8.47 0.12 20.58
C GLY A 94 7.57 1.33 20.81
N ARG A 95 8.17 2.52 20.82
CA ARG A 95 7.40 3.77 20.97
C ARG A 95 6.50 4.01 19.76
N PRO A 96 5.32 4.60 19.94
CA PRO A 96 4.53 5.11 18.82
C PRO A 96 5.32 6.17 18.03
N LEU A 97 5.10 6.19 16.72
CA LEU A 97 5.59 7.21 15.78
C LEU A 97 4.40 8.03 15.27
N VAL A 98 4.29 8.20 13.94
CA VAL A 98 3.09 8.75 13.30
C VAL A 98 1.88 7.84 13.52
N GLY A 99 2.12 6.52 13.59
CA GLY A 99 1.17 5.48 13.95
C GLY A 99 1.55 4.75 15.24
N PRO A 100 0.65 3.92 15.78
CA PRO A 100 0.92 3.12 16.98
C PRO A 100 1.94 2.02 16.72
N ASN A 101 2.52 1.45 17.79
CA ASN A 101 3.31 0.24 17.71
C ASN A 101 2.43 -0.95 17.29
N LEU A 102 2.96 -1.82 16.42
CA LEU A 102 2.23 -2.96 15.85
C LEU A 102 2.59 -4.32 16.51
N TRP A 103 3.49 -4.35 17.50
CA TRP A 103 3.75 -5.57 18.25
C TRP A 103 2.47 -6.06 18.95
N GLY A 104 2.09 -7.31 18.72
CA GLY A 104 0.89 -7.90 19.31
C GLY A 104 -0.42 -7.25 18.85
N VAL A 105 -0.45 -6.69 17.64
CA VAL A 105 -1.67 -6.02 17.12
C VAL A 105 -2.80 -7.01 16.83
N VAL A 106 -2.49 -8.23 16.40
CA VAL A 106 -3.51 -9.26 16.15
C VAL A 106 -4.15 -9.67 17.47
N GLY A 107 -5.47 -9.59 17.55
CA GLY A 107 -6.26 -9.85 18.76
C GLY A 107 -6.25 -8.72 19.81
N ARG A 108 -5.43 -7.67 19.63
CA ARG A 108 -5.39 -6.52 20.55
C ARG A 108 -6.67 -5.69 20.43
N PRO A 109 -7.22 -5.14 21.55
CA PRO A 109 -8.32 -4.19 21.46
C PRO A 109 -7.99 -3.00 20.56
N LYS A 110 -8.94 -2.57 19.73
CA LYS A 110 -8.75 -1.40 18.88
C LYS A 110 -8.51 -0.15 19.73
N ALA A 111 -7.68 0.75 19.24
CA ALA A 111 -7.33 2.01 19.91
C ALA A 111 -6.74 1.85 21.32
N SER A 112 -6.08 0.74 21.65
CA SER A 112 -5.58 0.44 23.00
C SER A 112 -4.07 0.62 23.19
N GLU A 113 -3.30 0.94 22.14
CA GLU A 113 -1.85 1.12 22.28
C GLU A 113 -1.54 2.30 23.21
N PRO A 114 -0.78 2.09 24.30
CA PRO A 114 -0.45 3.16 25.23
C PRO A 114 0.36 4.30 24.57
N GLY A 115 0.05 5.53 24.95
CA GLY A 115 0.79 6.70 24.47
C GLY A 115 0.47 7.15 23.05
N PHE A 116 -0.44 6.49 22.34
CA PHE A 116 -0.87 6.92 21.01
C PHE A 116 -2.26 7.59 21.02
N ALA A 117 -2.36 8.77 20.39
CA ALA A 117 -3.60 9.53 20.32
C ALA A 117 -4.45 9.11 19.11
N TYR A 118 -5.31 8.12 19.28
CA TYR A 118 -6.22 7.63 18.24
C TYR A 118 -7.31 8.66 17.85
N SER A 119 -7.89 8.47 16.67
CA SER A 119 -9.12 9.20 16.28
C SER A 119 -10.31 8.73 17.11
N GLU A 120 -11.27 9.63 17.36
CA GLU A 120 -12.51 9.27 18.08
C GLU A 120 -13.29 8.19 17.32
N GLN A 121 -13.24 8.20 15.98
CA GLN A 121 -13.90 7.21 15.14
C GLN A 121 -13.32 5.80 15.34
N LEU A 122 -12.01 5.66 15.48
CA LEU A 122 -11.39 4.34 15.73
C LEU A 122 -11.67 3.89 17.17
N LYS A 123 -11.68 4.80 18.15
CA LYS A 123 -12.10 4.50 19.54
C LYS A 123 -13.54 4.02 19.59
N ALA A 124 -14.43 4.73 18.89
CA ALA A 124 -15.86 4.41 18.83
C ALA A 124 -16.15 3.07 18.12
N LYS A 125 -15.30 2.65 17.17
CA LYS A 125 -15.45 1.37 16.48
C LYS A 125 -15.34 0.19 17.43
N GLY A 126 -14.49 0.26 18.45
CA GLY A 126 -14.36 -0.76 19.49
C GLY A 126 -13.94 -2.15 18.98
N GLY A 127 -14.09 -3.15 19.85
CA GLY A 127 -13.72 -4.53 19.54
C GLY A 127 -12.21 -4.77 19.48
N THR A 128 -11.80 -5.92 18.98
CA THR A 128 -10.40 -6.32 18.81
C THR A 128 -9.99 -6.29 17.34
N TRP A 129 -8.72 -6.24 17.07
CA TRP A 129 -8.17 -6.40 15.73
C TRP A 129 -8.20 -7.87 15.32
N THR A 130 -9.30 -8.30 14.74
CA THR A 130 -9.37 -9.63 14.11
C THR A 130 -8.56 -9.65 12.81
N ILE A 131 -8.28 -10.83 12.29
CA ILE A 131 -7.66 -11.01 10.97
C ILE A 131 -8.48 -10.30 9.89
N ASP A 132 -9.80 -10.47 9.90
CA ASP A 132 -10.72 -9.81 8.97
C ASP A 132 -10.69 -8.29 9.10
N ASP A 133 -10.70 -7.77 10.32
CA ASP A 133 -10.61 -6.34 10.55
C ASP A 133 -9.29 -5.76 10.01
N LEU A 134 -8.17 -6.47 10.22
CA LEU A 134 -6.88 -6.06 9.69
C LEU A 134 -6.87 -6.12 8.16
N ASN A 135 -7.42 -7.19 7.57
CA ASN A 135 -7.54 -7.29 6.12
C ASN A 135 -8.34 -6.13 5.54
N GLN A 136 -9.53 -5.86 6.07
CA GLN A 136 -10.37 -4.75 5.61
C GLN A 136 -9.71 -3.38 5.85
N PHE A 137 -9.07 -3.19 7.00
CA PHE A 137 -8.42 -1.93 7.34
C PHE A 137 -7.19 -1.67 6.46
N ILE A 138 -6.38 -2.70 6.16
CA ILE A 138 -5.23 -2.57 5.26
C ILE A 138 -5.70 -2.39 3.81
N THR A 139 -6.81 -3.02 3.41
CA THR A 139 -7.40 -2.81 2.07
C THR A 139 -7.80 -1.36 1.86
N ASN A 140 -8.54 -0.76 2.79
CA ASN A 140 -8.95 0.63 2.70
C ASN A 140 -9.23 1.22 4.10
N PRO A 141 -8.22 1.85 4.74
CA PRO A 141 -8.37 2.39 6.09
C PRO A 141 -9.53 3.39 6.24
N LYS A 142 -9.73 4.24 5.22
CA LYS A 142 -10.76 5.28 5.26
C LYS A 142 -12.17 4.72 5.08
N ALA A 143 -12.33 3.65 4.30
CA ALA A 143 -13.61 2.96 4.16
C ALA A 143 -13.95 2.18 5.43
N PHE A 144 -12.98 1.52 6.05
CA PHE A 144 -13.19 0.75 7.28
C PHE A 144 -13.48 1.64 8.49
N VAL A 145 -12.78 2.79 8.61
CA VAL A 145 -13.00 3.81 9.66
C VAL A 145 -13.01 5.19 9.02
N ALA A 146 -14.17 5.71 8.69
CA ALA A 146 -14.31 7.09 8.21
C ALA A 146 -13.79 8.05 9.29
N GLY A 147 -12.81 8.89 8.95
CA GLY A 147 -12.15 9.79 9.90
C GLY A 147 -10.95 9.17 10.64
N THR A 148 -10.43 8.04 10.21
CA THR A 148 -9.15 7.52 10.70
C THR A 148 -8.02 8.54 10.45
N LYS A 149 -7.06 8.60 11.37
CA LYS A 149 -5.84 9.40 11.19
C LYS A 149 -4.82 8.74 10.25
N MET A 150 -5.00 7.46 9.92
CA MET A 150 -4.12 6.73 9.01
C MET A 150 -4.27 7.27 7.59
N THR A 151 -3.17 7.73 7.00
CA THR A 151 -3.13 8.31 5.65
C THR A 151 -2.76 7.30 4.57
N PHE A 152 -2.47 6.05 4.95
CA PHE A 152 -2.18 4.97 4.02
C PHE A 152 -3.34 4.81 3.02
N PRO A 153 -3.06 4.76 1.70
CA PRO A 153 -4.12 4.71 0.69
C PRO A 153 -4.87 3.38 0.67
N GLY A 154 -4.26 2.34 1.19
CA GLY A 154 -4.73 0.97 1.13
C GLY A 154 -3.81 0.09 0.27
N ASP A 155 -4.04 -1.20 0.34
CA ASP A 155 -3.38 -2.23 -0.44
C ASP A 155 -4.44 -3.15 -1.04
N ASP A 156 -4.56 -3.19 -2.36
CA ASP A 156 -5.54 -3.99 -3.10
C ASP A 156 -5.06 -5.41 -3.42
N HIS A 157 -3.78 -5.74 -3.12
CA HIS A 157 -3.21 -7.06 -3.35
C HIS A 157 -3.51 -8.02 -2.18
N ALA A 158 -4.56 -8.82 -2.32
CA ALA A 158 -5.04 -9.70 -1.25
C ALA A 158 -3.97 -10.65 -0.69
N ARG A 159 -3.12 -11.21 -1.56
CA ARG A 159 -2.01 -12.08 -1.14
C ARG A 159 -0.97 -11.32 -0.32
N GLU A 160 -0.61 -10.12 -0.71
CA GLU A 160 0.34 -9.29 0.04
C GLU A 160 -0.22 -8.90 1.40
N ARG A 161 -1.52 -8.59 1.48
CA ARG A 161 -2.19 -8.35 2.77
C ARG A 161 -2.15 -9.57 3.68
N ALA A 162 -2.36 -10.78 3.12
CA ALA A 162 -2.26 -12.03 3.89
C ALA A 162 -0.84 -12.24 4.44
N ASP A 163 0.19 -12.04 3.62
CA ASP A 163 1.59 -12.13 4.05
C ASP A 163 1.89 -11.09 5.16
N ILE A 164 1.42 -9.84 5.02
CA ILE A 164 1.57 -8.80 6.05
C ILE A 164 0.88 -9.21 7.36
N ILE A 165 -0.34 -9.74 7.29
CA ILE A 165 -1.10 -10.15 8.48
C ILE A 165 -0.40 -11.34 9.19
N ASP A 166 0.14 -12.29 8.44
CA ASP A 166 0.94 -13.39 8.99
C ASP A 166 2.19 -12.87 9.71
N TYR A 167 2.92 -11.95 9.08
CA TYR A 167 4.05 -11.29 9.74
C TYR A 167 3.63 -10.56 11.01
N LEU A 168 2.55 -9.76 10.98
CA LEU A 168 2.05 -9.05 12.16
C LEU A 168 1.62 -10.02 13.27
N ASN A 169 1.06 -11.17 12.91
CA ASN A 169 0.71 -12.21 13.87
C ASN A 169 1.94 -12.83 14.53
N SER A 170 3.01 -13.02 13.77
CA SER A 170 4.29 -13.52 14.30
C SER A 170 4.94 -12.55 15.30
N LEU A 171 4.61 -11.27 15.25
CA LEU A 171 5.07 -10.23 16.18
C LEU A 171 4.27 -10.24 17.48
N SER A 172 4.26 -11.36 18.18
CA SER A 172 3.52 -11.54 19.44
C SER A 172 4.20 -12.57 20.32
N ASP A 173 4.05 -12.43 21.63
CA ASP A 173 4.45 -13.48 22.57
C ASP A 173 3.51 -14.68 22.51
N ASN A 174 2.29 -14.49 21.99
CA ASN A 174 1.28 -15.54 21.85
C ASN A 174 0.53 -15.33 20.52
N PRO A 175 1.13 -15.73 19.38
CA PRO A 175 0.49 -15.60 18.08
C PRO A 175 -0.87 -16.31 18.03
N ALA A 176 -1.85 -15.70 17.38
CA ALA A 176 -3.14 -16.33 17.16
C ALA A 176 -2.98 -17.54 16.20
N PRO A 177 -3.74 -18.63 16.41
CA PRO A 177 -3.74 -19.74 15.46
C PRO A 177 -4.26 -19.24 14.11
N LEU A 178 -3.48 -19.46 13.05
CA LEU A 178 -3.88 -19.16 11.67
C LEU A 178 -4.49 -20.40 11.03
N PRO A 179 -5.42 -20.21 10.06
CA PRO A 179 -5.96 -21.34 9.30
C PRO A 179 -4.83 -22.09 8.61
N ASN A 180 -4.80 -23.41 8.73
CA ASN A 180 -3.90 -24.23 7.94
C ASN A 180 -4.56 -24.59 6.58
N ALA A 181 -3.75 -25.01 5.60
CA ALA A 181 -4.23 -25.30 4.26
C ALA A 181 -5.35 -26.39 4.21
N ALA A 182 -5.41 -27.26 5.22
CA ALA A 182 -6.44 -28.30 5.31
C ALA A 182 -7.79 -27.74 5.81
N GLU A 183 -7.77 -26.71 6.67
CA GLU A 183 -8.99 -26.07 7.20
C GLU A 183 -9.56 -25.04 6.21
N ALA A 184 -8.69 -24.42 5.40
CA ALA A 184 -9.08 -23.42 4.40
C ALA A 184 -9.87 -24.02 3.21
N SER A 185 -9.82 -25.33 2.97
CA SER A 185 -10.52 -26.03 1.91
C SER A 185 -11.89 -26.59 2.32
N GLY A 186 -12.34 -26.38 3.56
CA GLY A 186 -13.66 -26.79 4.05
C GLY A 186 -14.79 -25.86 3.59
N PRO A 187 -16.05 -26.37 3.51
CA PRO A 187 -17.19 -25.52 3.17
C PRO A 187 -17.39 -24.42 4.23
N PRO A 188 -17.88 -23.22 3.84
CA PRO A 188 -18.10 -22.11 4.77
C PRO A 188 -19.04 -22.55 5.90
N LYS A 189 -18.60 -22.37 7.15
CA LYS A 189 -19.44 -22.62 8.32
C LYS A 189 -20.58 -21.62 8.29
N SER A 190 -21.81 -22.10 8.03
CA SER A 190 -23.04 -21.32 8.15
C SER A 190 -23.20 -20.89 9.62
N GLN A 191 -23.27 -19.59 9.85
CA GLN A 191 -23.81 -19.00 11.07
C GLN A 191 -25.28 -18.73 10.90
#